data_b769612c449d62c6860ab5a3b8fd70d9
#
_entry.id   b769612c449d62c6860ab5a3b8fd70d9
#
_cell.length_a   1.000
_cell.length_b   1.000
_cell.length_c   1.000
_cell.angle_alpha   90.00
_cell.angle_beta   90.00
_cell.angle_gamma   90.00
#
_symmetry.space_group_name_H-M   'P 1'
#
loop_
_entity.id
_entity.type
_entity.pdbx_description
1 polymer ?
#
loop_
_entity_poly.entity_id
_entity_poly.type
_entity_poly.pdbx_seq_one_letter_code
_entity_poly.pdbx_strand_id
1 'polypeptide(L)'
;MRNDNGRKRRSRCIWIILLSLLLLGGCAGVPTKARTYPGFVAVVPGDGETLSGLAKKYLNDPSKGWVIGDFNGIDTVKPGDRVIVPLQPPPPGGVTTRGYQTVPVLCYHNFSLTESGKMIVKRSDFEAQMKFLKDKGYHVISLNQLIDFIQYKAPVPSKSVVITIDDGWRSTYDIAFPILKAYGYPATLFICTDMINNPKKITLNWDEVRELKKGGMDIQFHTATHCNLAKSVDGETASAYFNRLRQELTCSRSYEQFGLKKEIRYLAYPYGDTGPLVIAFLEKMGFDGAFTVKRGSNPFFVDPYRINRSTIYGDYDLKKFEKNLATFSSKAMR
;
A
#
# COMPACT_ATOMS: atom_id res chain seq x y z
N MET A 1 -28.14 79.78 -70.73
CA MET A 1 -29.01 80.42 -69.72
C MET A 1 -29.76 79.37 -68.90
N ARG A 2 -29.70 79.52 -67.61
CA ARG A 2 -30.44 78.84 -66.55
C ARG A 2 -30.04 77.37 -66.19
N ASN A 3 -29.46 77.36 -65.01
CA ASN A 3 -29.33 76.24 -64.06
C ASN A 3 -30.64 75.56 -63.80
N ASP A 4 -30.54 74.27 -63.56
CA ASP A 4 -31.42 73.69 -62.58
C ASP A 4 -30.75 72.53 -61.85
N ASN A 5 -30.76 72.63 -60.52
CA ASN A 5 -30.11 71.76 -59.53
C ASN A 5 -31.05 70.57 -59.23
N GLY A 6 -30.62 69.42 -59.61
CA GLY A 6 -31.28 68.10 -59.21
C GLY A 6 -30.60 67.53 -57.96
N ARG A 7 -31.22 67.75 -56.78
CA ARG A 7 -30.81 67.07 -55.49
C ARG A 7 -31.03 65.60 -55.55
N LYS A 8 -29.97 64.82 -55.53
CA LYS A 8 -30.02 63.34 -55.25
C LYS A 8 -30.21 63.15 -53.77
N ARG A 9 -31.39 62.62 -53.38
CA ARG A 9 -31.63 62.03 -52.04
C ARG A 9 -30.81 60.76 -51.85
N ARG A 10 -29.83 60.77 -50.93
CA ARG A 10 -29.15 59.62 -50.47
C ARG A 10 -30.02 58.94 -49.42
N SER A 11 -30.57 57.75 -49.77
CA SER A 11 -31.22 56.81 -48.87
C SER A 11 -30.16 56.20 -47.95
N ARG A 12 -30.23 56.52 -46.65
CA ARG A 12 -29.41 55.87 -45.63
C ARG A 12 -30.08 54.57 -45.21
N CYS A 13 -29.59 53.43 -45.70
CA CYS A 13 -29.88 52.14 -45.11
C CYS A 13 -29.22 52.03 -43.76
N ILE A 14 -30.02 52.07 -42.68
CA ILE A 14 -29.61 51.81 -41.34
C ILE A 14 -29.57 50.28 -41.22
N TRP A 15 -28.34 49.74 -41.20
CA TRP A 15 -28.10 48.34 -40.80
C TRP A 15 -28.24 48.25 -39.29
N ILE A 16 -29.35 47.67 -38.77
CA ILE A 16 -29.46 47.28 -37.37
C ILE A 16 -28.70 45.98 -37.22
N ILE A 17 -27.46 46.11 -36.66
CA ILE A 17 -26.68 44.96 -36.19
C ILE A 17 -27.33 44.50 -34.88
N LEU A 18 -28.13 43.43 -34.94
CA LEU A 18 -28.56 42.73 -33.76
C LEU A 18 -27.33 41.99 -33.16
N LEU A 19 -26.75 42.63 -32.13
CA LEU A 19 -25.71 42.02 -31.30
C LEU A 19 -26.40 41.01 -30.39
N SER A 20 -26.52 39.73 -30.83
CA SER A 20 -26.92 38.62 -29.97
C SER A 20 -25.81 38.39 -28.93
N LEU A 21 -25.98 38.97 -27.75
CA LEU A 21 -25.24 38.58 -26.56
C LEU A 21 -25.64 37.13 -26.21
N LEU A 22 -24.82 36.18 -26.66
CA LEU A 22 -24.77 34.84 -26.08
C LEU A 22 -24.28 34.98 -24.64
N LEU A 23 -25.21 35.03 -23.69
CA LEU A 23 -24.92 34.82 -22.28
C LEU A 23 -24.46 33.33 -22.15
N LEU A 24 -23.16 33.09 -22.28
CA LEU A 24 -22.53 31.92 -21.77
C LEU A 24 -22.63 31.99 -20.23
N GLY A 25 -23.77 31.54 -19.72
CA GLY A 25 -23.95 31.24 -18.31
C GLY A 25 -23.06 30.05 -17.98
N GLY A 26 -21.77 30.31 -17.82
CA GLY A 26 -20.89 29.36 -17.17
C GLY A 26 -21.46 29.13 -15.76
N CYS A 27 -21.86 27.90 -15.44
CA CYS A 27 -22.13 27.52 -14.06
C CYS A 27 -20.86 27.87 -13.25
N ALA A 28 -20.89 29.00 -12.57
CA ALA A 28 -19.83 29.35 -11.63
C ALA A 28 -19.91 28.34 -10.50
N GLY A 29 -19.01 27.35 -10.50
CA GLY A 29 -18.93 26.33 -9.45
C GLY A 29 -18.80 26.99 -8.08
N VAL A 30 -19.25 26.28 -7.05
CA VAL A 30 -19.14 26.76 -5.66
C VAL A 30 -17.66 26.90 -5.29
N PRO A 31 -17.17 28.10 -4.96
CA PRO A 31 -15.75 28.28 -4.61
C PRO A 31 -15.45 27.72 -3.22
N THR A 32 -14.26 27.15 -3.06
CA THR A 32 -13.74 26.74 -1.75
C THR A 32 -13.54 27.93 -0.84
N LYS A 33 -14.13 27.89 0.36
CA LYS A 33 -13.93 28.88 1.44
C LYS A 33 -13.04 28.28 2.52
N ALA A 34 -12.09 29.05 3.05
CA ALA A 34 -11.21 28.58 4.10
C ALA A 34 -10.90 29.68 5.12
N ARG A 35 -10.71 29.26 6.38
CA ARG A 35 -10.26 30.12 7.47
C ARG A 35 -9.17 29.42 8.26
N THR A 36 -8.02 30.04 8.41
CA THR A 36 -6.87 29.50 9.14
C THR A 36 -6.95 29.86 10.62
N TYR A 37 -6.63 28.89 11.46
CA TYR A 37 -6.51 29.02 12.90
C TYR A 37 -5.16 28.45 13.36
N PRO A 38 -4.70 28.72 14.58
CA PRO A 38 -3.54 28.04 15.12
C PRO A 38 -3.74 26.51 15.12
N GLY A 39 -2.90 25.79 14.38
CA GLY A 39 -2.91 24.32 14.32
C GLY A 39 -3.89 23.67 13.33
N PHE A 40 -4.80 24.41 12.68
CA PHE A 40 -5.69 23.84 11.68
C PHE A 40 -6.26 24.88 10.71
N VAL A 41 -6.81 24.41 9.59
CA VAL A 41 -7.62 25.22 8.67
C VAL A 41 -9.04 24.66 8.63
N ALA A 42 -10.04 25.50 8.84
CA ALA A 42 -11.44 25.14 8.59
C ALA A 42 -11.77 25.44 7.14
N VAL A 43 -12.24 24.45 6.40
CA VAL A 43 -12.51 24.50 4.96
C VAL A 43 -13.95 24.16 4.68
N VAL A 44 -14.58 24.92 3.79
CA VAL A 44 -15.82 24.52 3.12
C VAL A 44 -15.45 24.25 1.66
N PRO A 45 -15.30 22.95 1.27
CA PRO A 45 -14.92 22.59 -0.09
C PRO A 45 -15.90 23.12 -1.13
N GLY A 46 -15.37 23.54 -2.25
CA GLY A 46 -16.13 23.85 -3.45
C GLY A 46 -16.28 22.65 -4.37
N ASP A 47 -16.76 22.91 -5.60
CA ASP A 47 -16.94 21.87 -6.60
C ASP A 47 -15.59 21.28 -7.05
N GLY A 48 -15.52 19.95 -7.18
CA GLY A 48 -14.34 19.22 -7.65
C GLY A 48 -13.20 19.08 -6.62
N GLU A 49 -13.35 19.60 -5.40
CA GLU A 49 -12.35 19.40 -4.34
C GLU A 49 -12.28 17.95 -3.90
N THR A 50 -11.06 17.52 -3.55
CA THR A 50 -10.77 16.17 -3.01
C THR A 50 -9.93 16.27 -1.76
N LEU A 51 -9.91 15.22 -0.94
CA LEU A 51 -9.01 15.14 0.22
C LEU A 51 -7.55 15.35 -0.18
N SER A 52 -7.13 14.75 -1.31
CA SER A 52 -5.78 14.91 -1.87
C SER A 52 -5.51 16.35 -2.35
N GLY A 53 -6.51 17.01 -2.95
CA GLY A 53 -6.43 18.41 -3.35
C GLY A 53 -6.26 19.35 -2.16
N LEU A 54 -7.07 19.15 -1.11
CA LEU A 54 -6.95 19.90 0.14
C LEU A 54 -5.60 19.65 0.83
N ALA A 55 -5.12 18.38 0.85
CA ALA A 55 -3.82 18.04 1.42
C ALA A 55 -2.66 18.69 0.64
N LYS A 56 -2.71 18.67 -0.71
CA LYS A 56 -1.75 19.40 -1.54
C LYS A 56 -1.71 20.88 -1.19
N LYS A 57 -2.88 21.49 -1.02
CA LYS A 57 -3.02 22.95 -0.79
C LYS A 57 -2.56 23.37 0.60
N TYR A 58 -2.92 22.64 1.65
CA TYR A 58 -2.72 23.07 3.04
C TYR A 58 -1.61 22.31 3.77
N LEU A 59 -1.29 21.08 3.35
CA LEU A 59 -0.23 20.24 3.93
C LEU A 59 0.98 20.10 3.00
N ASN A 60 0.93 20.74 1.81
CA ASN A 60 1.98 20.68 0.78
C ASN A 60 2.32 19.25 0.32
N ASP A 61 1.38 18.30 0.49
CA ASP A 61 1.59 16.90 0.16
C ASP A 61 0.23 16.23 -0.16
N PRO A 62 -0.05 15.93 -1.44
CA PRO A 62 -1.32 15.32 -1.84
C PRO A 62 -1.51 13.90 -1.28
N SER A 63 -0.43 13.20 -0.92
CA SER A 63 -0.49 11.86 -0.35
C SER A 63 -1.07 11.86 1.07
N LYS A 64 -1.11 13.01 1.74
CA LYS A 64 -1.67 13.20 3.09
C LYS A 64 -3.18 13.45 3.13
N GLY A 65 -3.90 13.21 2.04
CA GLY A 65 -5.37 13.30 2.02
C GLY A 65 -6.02 12.48 3.14
N TRP A 66 -5.46 11.32 3.47
CA TRP A 66 -5.91 10.47 4.56
C TRP A 66 -5.86 11.14 5.94
N VAL A 67 -4.90 12.06 6.19
CA VAL A 67 -4.82 12.81 7.47
C VAL A 67 -6.08 13.64 7.68
N ILE A 68 -6.58 14.26 6.61
CA ILE A 68 -7.82 15.03 6.63
C ILE A 68 -9.02 14.09 6.78
N GLY A 69 -9.04 12.99 6.03
CA GLY A 69 -10.09 11.97 6.09
C GLY A 69 -10.23 11.39 7.50
N ASP A 70 -9.14 10.87 8.07
CA ASP A 70 -9.10 10.27 9.41
C ASP A 70 -9.51 11.27 10.51
N PHE A 71 -9.04 12.53 10.41
CA PHE A 71 -9.37 13.57 11.39
C PHE A 71 -10.87 13.88 11.41
N ASN A 72 -11.52 13.93 10.25
CA ASN A 72 -12.93 14.27 10.10
C ASN A 72 -13.85 13.02 10.07
N GLY A 73 -13.30 11.81 10.00
CA GLY A 73 -14.09 10.57 9.88
C GLY A 73 -14.80 10.43 8.52
N ILE A 74 -14.16 10.91 7.42
CA ILE A 74 -14.74 10.93 6.07
C ILE A 74 -13.77 10.31 5.05
N ASP A 75 -14.32 9.62 4.04
CA ASP A 75 -13.54 9.05 2.94
C ASP A 75 -13.48 9.98 1.71
N THR A 76 -14.41 10.90 1.60
CA THR A 76 -14.50 11.89 0.51
C THR A 76 -15.04 13.21 1.03
N VAL A 77 -14.83 14.29 0.27
CA VAL A 77 -15.41 15.61 0.52
C VAL A 77 -16.47 15.94 -0.53
N LYS A 78 -17.50 16.67 -0.11
CA LYS A 78 -18.55 17.19 -0.97
C LYS A 78 -18.59 18.71 -0.88
N PRO A 79 -19.07 19.41 -1.92
CA PRO A 79 -19.29 20.83 -1.85
C PRO A 79 -20.19 21.20 -0.66
N GLY A 80 -19.74 22.15 0.16
CA GLY A 80 -20.48 22.60 1.34
C GLY A 80 -20.21 21.85 2.65
N ASP A 81 -19.47 20.75 2.63
CA ASP A 81 -19.04 20.07 3.85
C ASP A 81 -18.23 21.02 4.75
N ARG A 82 -18.20 20.72 6.05
CA ARG A 82 -17.32 21.42 6.99
C ARG A 82 -16.15 20.51 7.34
N VAL A 83 -14.98 20.83 6.82
CA VAL A 83 -13.79 20.00 6.92
C VAL A 83 -12.70 20.74 7.71
N ILE A 84 -12.10 20.05 8.66
CA ILE A 84 -10.92 20.54 9.37
C ILE A 84 -9.67 19.91 8.76
N VAL A 85 -8.74 20.75 8.35
CA VAL A 85 -7.41 20.32 7.90
C VAL A 85 -6.43 20.54 9.05
N PRO A 86 -5.98 19.49 9.75
CA PRO A 86 -4.98 19.62 10.82
C PRO A 86 -3.63 19.98 10.19
N LEU A 87 -2.97 21.02 10.70
CA LEU A 87 -1.65 21.48 10.22
C LEU A 87 -0.49 20.73 10.90
N GLN A 88 -0.77 20.02 11.99
CA GLN A 88 0.20 19.16 12.65
C GLN A 88 -0.04 17.70 12.22
N PRO A 89 1.03 16.94 11.93
CA PRO A 89 0.86 15.53 11.61
C PRO A 89 0.30 14.77 12.84
N PRO A 90 -0.50 13.70 12.62
CA PRO A 90 -0.89 12.83 13.70
C PRO A 90 0.37 12.23 14.36
N PRO A 91 0.33 11.91 15.67
CA PRO A 91 1.48 11.32 16.33
C PRO A 91 1.81 9.96 15.71
N PRO A 92 3.10 9.65 15.47
CA PRO A 92 3.52 8.32 15.08
C PRO A 92 2.98 7.29 16.09
N GLY A 93 2.65 6.07 15.61
CA GLY A 93 2.14 5.00 16.48
C GLY A 93 0.64 5.04 16.77
N GLY A 94 -0.11 6.10 16.39
CA GLY A 94 -1.56 6.17 16.51
C GLY A 94 -2.07 5.94 17.93
N VAL A 95 -1.35 6.45 18.95
CA VAL A 95 -1.72 6.32 20.37
C VAL A 95 -2.82 7.31 20.71
N THR A 96 -3.86 6.83 21.39
CA THR A 96 -5.00 7.61 21.88
C THR A 96 -5.30 7.27 23.34
N THR A 97 -6.19 7.99 23.97
CA THR A 97 -6.66 7.67 25.34
C THR A 97 -7.41 6.33 25.43
N ARG A 98 -7.83 5.77 24.28
CA ARG A 98 -8.58 4.50 24.22
C ARG A 98 -7.73 3.30 23.84
N GLY A 99 -6.48 3.52 23.38
CA GLY A 99 -5.58 2.47 22.91
C GLY A 99 -4.63 2.96 21.82
N TYR A 100 -4.19 2.07 20.99
CA TYR A 100 -3.18 2.36 19.95
C TYR A 100 -3.49 1.64 18.65
N GLN A 101 -2.98 2.20 17.56
CA GLN A 101 -3.09 1.62 16.23
C GLN A 101 -2.24 0.37 16.11
N THR A 102 -2.75 -0.59 15.35
CA THR A 102 -2.01 -1.79 14.94
C THR A 102 -2.17 -1.99 13.44
N VAL A 103 -1.17 -2.61 12.80
CA VAL A 103 -1.19 -2.90 11.37
C VAL A 103 -1.12 -4.41 11.15
N PRO A 104 -2.19 -5.04 10.64
CA PRO A 104 -2.15 -6.43 10.23
C PRO A 104 -1.32 -6.59 8.95
N VAL A 105 -0.56 -7.68 8.88
CA VAL A 105 0.17 -8.12 7.69
C VAL A 105 -0.42 -9.44 7.22
N LEU A 106 -0.99 -9.44 6.04
CA LEU A 106 -1.58 -10.61 5.40
C LEU A 106 -0.48 -11.39 4.67
N CYS A 107 -0.47 -12.72 4.83
CA CYS A 107 0.49 -13.60 4.21
C CYS A 107 -0.24 -14.59 3.31
N TYR A 108 -0.08 -14.43 2.00
CA TYR A 108 -0.54 -15.35 0.97
C TYR A 108 0.62 -16.20 0.45
N HIS A 109 0.31 -17.25 -0.30
CA HIS A 109 1.32 -18.10 -0.95
C HIS A 109 0.95 -18.37 -2.41
N ASN A 110 0.09 -19.32 -2.67
CA ASN A 110 -0.27 -19.73 -4.02
C ASN A 110 -1.71 -19.36 -4.36
N PHE A 111 -1.99 -19.20 -5.64
CA PHE A 111 -3.31 -18.88 -6.16
C PHE A 111 -3.71 -19.88 -7.24
N SER A 112 -5.02 -20.09 -7.43
CA SER A 112 -5.55 -20.94 -8.49
C SER A 112 -6.82 -20.34 -9.07
N LEU A 113 -7.12 -20.64 -10.33
CA LEU A 113 -8.37 -20.20 -10.97
C LEU A 113 -9.58 -20.92 -10.38
N THR A 114 -9.43 -22.18 -10.01
CA THR A 114 -10.55 -23.08 -9.68
C THR A 114 -10.42 -23.82 -8.35
N GLU A 115 -9.18 -24.06 -7.89
CA GLU A 115 -8.91 -24.86 -6.71
C GLU A 115 -8.68 -24.03 -5.46
N SER A 116 -9.07 -24.53 -4.31
CA SER A 116 -8.67 -23.99 -3.01
C SER A 116 -8.01 -25.09 -2.17
N GLY A 117 -7.03 -24.70 -1.38
CA GLY A 117 -6.33 -25.58 -0.46
C GLY A 117 -5.79 -24.80 0.71
N LYS A 118 -5.14 -25.47 1.66
CA LYS A 118 -4.63 -24.78 2.85
C LYS A 118 -3.78 -23.57 2.50
N MET A 119 -2.91 -23.67 1.47
CA MET A 119 -2.03 -22.58 1.04
C MET A 119 -2.36 -22.06 -0.38
N ILE A 120 -3.54 -22.39 -0.90
CA ILE A 120 -3.99 -22.01 -2.24
C ILE A 120 -5.30 -21.26 -2.12
N VAL A 121 -5.29 -19.97 -2.50
CA VAL A 121 -6.47 -19.12 -2.51
C VAL A 121 -7.03 -19.04 -3.94
N LYS A 122 -8.34 -19.26 -4.11
CA LYS A 122 -8.97 -19.08 -5.42
C LYS A 122 -8.90 -17.64 -5.85
N ARG A 123 -8.78 -17.41 -7.17
CA ARG A 123 -8.84 -16.09 -7.77
C ARG A 123 -10.09 -15.31 -7.31
N SER A 124 -11.26 -15.94 -7.37
CA SER A 124 -12.52 -15.30 -6.96
C SER A 124 -12.52 -14.85 -5.49
N ASP A 125 -11.91 -15.65 -4.60
CA ASP A 125 -11.85 -15.33 -3.19
C ASP A 125 -10.84 -14.21 -2.93
N PHE A 126 -9.71 -14.21 -3.64
CA PHE A 126 -8.74 -13.13 -3.57
C PHE A 126 -9.32 -11.79 -4.09
N GLU A 127 -10.05 -11.82 -5.22
CA GLU A 127 -10.78 -10.65 -5.74
C GLU A 127 -11.81 -10.14 -4.73
N ALA A 128 -12.58 -11.05 -4.11
CA ALA A 128 -13.55 -10.69 -3.08
C ALA A 128 -12.90 -10.09 -1.83
N GLN A 129 -11.73 -10.59 -1.42
CA GLN A 129 -10.97 -10.05 -0.30
C GLN A 129 -10.42 -8.65 -0.63
N MET A 130 -9.88 -8.39 -1.83
CA MET A 130 -9.41 -7.07 -2.25
C MET A 130 -10.58 -6.07 -2.33
N LYS A 131 -11.72 -6.51 -2.88
CA LYS A 131 -12.95 -5.72 -2.87
C LYS A 131 -13.42 -5.40 -1.45
N PHE A 132 -13.38 -6.36 -0.53
CA PHE A 132 -13.73 -6.15 0.87
C PHE A 132 -12.86 -5.08 1.53
N LEU A 133 -11.53 -5.11 1.32
CA LEU A 133 -10.63 -4.08 1.82
C LEU A 133 -11.04 -2.69 1.34
N LYS A 134 -11.34 -2.56 0.04
CA LYS A 134 -11.79 -1.31 -0.57
C LYS A 134 -13.12 -0.84 0.03
N ASP A 135 -14.13 -1.70 0.04
CA ASP A 135 -15.49 -1.35 0.46
C ASP A 135 -15.56 -0.98 1.95
N LYS A 136 -14.66 -1.55 2.78
CA LYS A 136 -14.56 -1.27 4.20
C LYS A 136 -13.59 -0.14 4.55
N GLY A 137 -13.03 0.55 3.55
CA GLY A 137 -12.13 1.70 3.75
C GLY A 137 -10.77 1.31 4.36
N TYR A 138 -10.25 0.12 4.05
CA TYR A 138 -8.88 -0.24 4.44
C TYR A 138 -7.88 0.42 3.50
N HIS A 139 -6.78 0.91 4.07
CA HIS A 139 -5.65 1.44 3.34
C HIS A 139 -4.56 0.37 3.20
N VAL A 140 -4.37 -0.14 1.99
CA VAL A 140 -3.24 -1.06 1.74
C VAL A 140 -1.97 -0.22 1.63
N ILE A 141 -1.04 -0.41 2.56
CA ILE A 141 0.21 0.32 2.65
C ILE A 141 1.41 -0.56 2.27
N SER A 142 2.50 0.09 1.87
CA SER A 142 3.76 -0.61 1.54
C SER A 142 4.47 -1.13 2.79
N LEU A 143 5.39 -2.06 2.59
CA LEU A 143 6.24 -2.58 3.66
C LEU A 143 7.11 -1.47 4.29
N ASN A 144 7.64 -0.55 3.47
CA ASN A 144 8.43 0.57 3.97
C ASN A 144 7.60 1.47 4.90
N GLN A 145 6.34 1.74 4.58
CA GLN A 145 5.45 2.51 5.46
C GLN A 145 5.18 1.79 6.78
N LEU A 146 5.03 0.45 6.75
CA LEU A 146 4.92 -0.33 7.98
C LEU A 146 6.17 -0.21 8.84
N ILE A 147 7.35 -0.31 8.25
CA ILE A 147 8.62 -0.21 8.99
C ILE A 147 8.83 1.19 9.56
N ASP A 148 8.50 2.23 8.81
CA ASP A 148 8.55 3.61 9.32
C ASP A 148 7.58 3.81 10.51
N PHE A 149 6.40 3.18 10.47
CA PHE A 149 5.46 3.16 11.59
C PHE A 149 6.02 2.40 12.80
N ILE A 150 6.58 1.20 12.61
CA ILE A 150 7.19 0.39 13.68
C ILE A 150 8.38 1.12 14.31
N GLN A 151 9.19 1.78 13.49
CA GLN A 151 10.35 2.57 13.96
C GLN A 151 9.97 3.95 14.51
N TYR A 152 8.67 4.24 14.66
CA TYR A 152 8.17 5.53 15.15
C TYR A 152 8.63 6.75 14.34
N LYS A 153 8.89 6.56 13.04
CA LYS A 153 9.33 7.61 12.11
C LYS A 153 8.19 8.35 11.45
N ALA A 154 7.13 7.62 11.08
CA ALA A 154 5.97 8.20 10.39
C ALA A 154 4.66 7.53 10.83
N PRO A 155 3.56 8.30 10.91
CA PRO A 155 2.23 7.72 11.08
C PRO A 155 1.77 7.05 9.78
N VAL A 156 0.81 6.13 9.91
CA VAL A 156 0.11 5.51 8.79
C VAL A 156 -1.40 5.76 8.91
N PRO A 157 -2.17 5.70 7.80
CA PRO A 157 -3.62 5.85 7.83
C PRO A 157 -4.27 4.90 8.83
N SER A 158 -5.42 5.29 9.39
CA SER A 158 -6.27 4.35 10.11
C SER A 158 -6.66 3.19 9.20
N LYS A 159 -7.00 2.02 9.76
CA LYS A 159 -7.31 0.81 8.98
C LYS A 159 -6.22 0.44 7.96
N SER A 160 -4.94 0.75 8.24
CA SER A 160 -3.83 0.27 7.40
C SER A 160 -3.66 -1.23 7.46
N VAL A 161 -3.36 -1.85 6.31
CA VAL A 161 -3.06 -3.29 6.15
C VAL A 161 -1.92 -3.46 5.15
N VAL A 162 -1.08 -4.49 5.34
CA VAL A 162 -0.01 -4.85 4.40
C VAL A 162 -0.34 -6.19 3.76
N ILE A 163 -0.04 -6.34 2.47
CA ILE A 163 -0.18 -7.59 1.72
C ILE A 163 1.20 -8.14 1.41
N THR A 164 1.45 -9.39 1.81
CA THR A 164 2.66 -10.14 1.47
C THR A 164 2.30 -11.46 0.80
N ILE A 165 3.18 -11.92 -0.09
CA ILE A 165 3.05 -13.20 -0.80
C ILE A 165 4.40 -13.90 -0.67
N ASP A 166 4.41 -15.19 -0.36
CA ASP A 166 5.64 -15.93 -0.12
C ASP A 166 5.93 -16.93 -1.25
N ASP A 167 7.13 -17.49 -1.27
CA ASP A 167 7.69 -18.58 -2.07
C ASP A 167 8.12 -18.19 -3.49
N GLY A 168 7.35 -17.44 -4.24
CA GLY A 168 7.62 -17.16 -5.65
C GLY A 168 6.89 -18.09 -6.63
N TRP A 169 5.67 -18.50 -6.31
CA TRP A 169 4.78 -19.23 -7.22
C TRP A 169 4.40 -18.38 -8.43
N ARG A 170 4.36 -18.97 -9.62
CA ARG A 170 3.99 -18.29 -10.86
C ARG A 170 2.59 -17.67 -10.81
N SER A 171 1.68 -18.27 -10.06
CA SER A 171 0.34 -17.75 -9.84
C SER A 171 0.32 -16.33 -9.23
N THR A 172 1.41 -15.89 -8.60
CA THR A 172 1.57 -14.49 -8.20
C THR A 172 1.57 -13.56 -9.40
N TYR A 173 2.27 -13.94 -10.47
CA TYR A 173 2.32 -13.17 -11.72
C TYR A 173 1.01 -13.30 -12.52
N ASP A 174 0.52 -14.52 -12.69
CA ASP A 174 -0.63 -14.80 -13.54
C ASP A 174 -1.97 -14.33 -12.94
N ILE A 175 -2.11 -14.34 -11.59
CA ILE A 175 -3.39 -14.14 -10.90
C ILE A 175 -3.34 -12.95 -9.93
N ALA A 176 -2.43 -12.96 -8.94
CA ALA A 176 -2.47 -11.97 -7.87
C ALA A 176 -2.08 -10.57 -8.34
N PHE A 177 -1.02 -10.45 -9.12
CA PHE A 177 -0.49 -9.16 -9.56
C PHE A 177 -1.48 -8.34 -10.41
N PRO A 178 -2.16 -8.90 -11.42
CA PRO A 178 -3.18 -8.16 -12.18
C PRO A 178 -4.30 -7.62 -11.29
N ILE A 179 -4.75 -8.39 -10.29
CA ILE A 179 -5.78 -7.98 -9.35
C ILE A 179 -5.27 -6.84 -8.46
N LEU A 180 -4.11 -6.99 -7.83
CA LEU A 180 -3.50 -5.95 -6.99
C LEU A 180 -3.33 -4.64 -7.77
N LYS A 181 -2.85 -4.73 -9.02
CA LYS A 181 -2.68 -3.57 -9.90
C LYS A 181 -4.00 -2.88 -10.21
N ALA A 182 -5.07 -3.63 -10.43
CA ALA A 182 -6.41 -3.07 -10.69
C ALA A 182 -6.96 -2.26 -9.50
N TYR A 183 -6.57 -2.64 -8.27
CA TYR A 183 -6.93 -1.90 -7.06
C TYR A 183 -5.90 -0.81 -6.68
N GLY A 184 -4.75 -0.74 -7.36
CA GLY A 184 -3.64 0.14 -6.98
C GLY A 184 -3.00 -0.24 -5.64
N TYR A 185 -3.08 -1.50 -5.24
CA TYR A 185 -2.57 -1.99 -3.96
C TYR A 185 -1.10 -2.39 -4.04
N PRO A 186 -0.23 -1.79 -3.23
CA PRO A 186 1.14 -2.27 -3.08
C PRO A 186 1.14 -3.65 -2.40
N ALA A 187 2.09 -4.48 -2.80
CA ALA A 187 2.34 -5.77 -2.16
C ALA A 187 3.83 -6.11 -2.20
N THR A 188 4.27 -6.95 -1.25
CA THR A 188 5.64 -7.46 -1.19
C THR A 188 5.64 -8.96 -1.48
N LEU A 189 6.52 -9.39 -2.38
CA LEU A 189 6.77 -10.78 -2.69
C LEU A 189 8.09 -11.21 -2.06
N PHE A 190 8.04 -12.18 -1.14
CA PHE A 190 9.21 -12.82 -0.54
C PHE A 190 9.58 -14.06 -1.34
N ILE A 191 10.73 -14.05 -2.04
CA ILE A 191 11.13 -15.14 -2.93
C ILE A 191 12.24 -16.01 -2.34
N CYS A 192 12.11 -17.32 -2.56
CA CYS A 192 13.20 -18.27 -2.39
C CYS A 192 13.99 -18.35 -3.69
N THR A 193 15.28 -17.98 -3.65
CA THR A 193 16.05 -17.83 -4.88
C THR A 193 16.21 -19.11 -5.68
N ASP A 194 16.35 -20.25 -5.02
CA ASP A 194 16.53 -21.56 -5.67
C ASP A 194 15.21 -22.16 -6.19
N MET A 195 14.08 -21.53 -5.83
CA MET A 195 12.79 -21.88 -6.42
C MET A 195 12.57 -21.18 -7.75
N ILE A 196 13.21 -20.03 -7.99
CA ILE A 196 13.05 -19.29 -9.25
C ILE A 196 13.72 -20.06 -10.39
N ASN A 197 13.04 -20.19 -11.52
CA ASN A 197 13.42 -21.04 -12.65
C ASN A 197 13.48 -22.56 -12.32
N ASN A 198 12.81 -23.02 -11.27
CA ASN A 198 12.84 -24.43 -10.95
C ASN A 198 12.01 -25.24 -11.97
N PRO A 199 12.63 -26.14 -12.77
CA PRO A 199 11.92 -26.87 -13.81
C PRO A 199 10.92 -27.93 -13.27
N LYS A 200 11.02 -28.25 -11.99
CA LYS A 200 10.15 -29.22 -11.32
C LYS A 200 8.92 -28.60 -10.64
N LYS A 201 8.79 -27.26 -10.65
CA LYS A 201 7.72 -26.53 -9.98
C LYS A 201 7.19 -25.43 -10.90
N ILE A 202 5.92 -25.06 -10.73
CA ILE A 202 5.31 -23.91 -11.41
C ILE A 202 5.67 -22.64 -10.63
N THR A 203 6.92 -22.22 -10.73
CA THR A 203 7.45 -21.04 -10.08
C THR A 203 7.74 -19.93 -11.09
N LEU A 204 7.92 -18.72 -10.61
CA LEU A 204 8.38 -17.58 -11.39
C LEU A 204 9.74 -17.88 -12.05
N ASN A 205 9.98 -17.26 -13.18
CA ASN A 205 11.30 -17.06 -13.72
C ASN A 205 11.82 -15.64 -13.40
N TRP A 206 13.11 -15.37 -13.62
CA TRP A 206 13.69 -14.07 -13.30
C TRP A 206 13.19 -12.93 -14.20
N ASP A 207 12.70 -13.20 -15.39
CA ASP A 207 12.08 -12.20 -16.25
C ASP A 207 10.75 -11.75 -15.67
N GLU A 208 9.92 -12.69 -15.23
CA GLU A 208 8.65 -12.42 -14.53
C GLU A 208 8.90 -11.65 -13.22
N VAL A 209 9.94 -11.99 -12.45
CA VAL A 209 10.32 -11.24 -11.24
C VAL A 209 10.66 -9.77 -11.58
N ARG A 210 11.41 -9.54 -12.68
CA ARG A 210 11.71 -8.18 -13.14
C ARG A 210 10.46 -7.40 -13.57
N GLU A 211 9.53 -8.07 -14.24
CA GLU A 211 8.25 -7.45 -14.63
C GLU A 211 7.38 -7.09 -13.44
N LEU A 212 7.27 -7.98 -12.45
CA LEU A 212 6.58 -7.71 -11.19
C LEU A 212 7.16 -6.47 -10.49
N LYS A 213 8.49 -6.40 -10.38
CA LYS A 213 9.17 -5.25 -9.80
C LYS A 213 8.91 -3.97 -10.59
N LYS A 214 9.07 -4.01 -11.92
CA LYS A 214 8.77 -2.86 -12.81
C LYS A 214 7.33 -2.40 -12.67
N GLY A 215 6.42 -3.31 -12.40
CA GLY A 215 5.01 -3.05 -12.17
C GLY A 215 4.66 -2.55 -10.75
N GLY A 216 5.67 -2.37 -9.88
CA GLY A 216 5.49 -1.79 -8.54
C GLY A 216 5.41 -2.79 -7.40
N MET A 217 5.58 -4.10 -7.64
CA MET A 217 5.69 -5.09 -6.57
C MET A 217 7.06 -4.99 -5.89
N ASP A 218 7.08 -4.91 -4.58
CA ASP A 218 8.31 -4.98 -3.80
C ASP A 218 8.79 -6.43 -3.73
N ILE A 219 10.09 -6.67 -4.00
CA ILE A 219 10.69 -8.01 -4.00
C ILE A 219 11.66 -8.12 -2.83
N GLN A 220 11.41 -9.07 -1.95
CA GLN A 220 12.18 -9.29 -0.72
C GLN A 220 12.56 -10.78 -0.56
N PHE A 221 13.23 -11.13 0.53
CA PHE A 221 13.93 -12.38 0.66
C PHE A 221 13.18 -13.42 1.51
N HIS A 222 13.20 -14.69 1.06
CA HIS A 222 12.63 -15.83 1.78
C HIS A 222 13.62 -17.00 1.91
N THR A 223 14.90 -16.70 2.11
CA THR A 223 16.05 -17.61 2.08
C THR A 223 16.39 -18.14 0.67
N ALA A 224 17.49 -18.86 0.54
CA ALA A 224 17.85 -19.48 -0.73
C ALA A 224 16.96 -20.69 -1.03
N THR A 225 16.89 -21.65 -0.09
CA THR A 225 16.27 -22.97 -0.32
C THR A 225 14.94 -23.19 0.39
N HIS A 226 14.41 -22.18 1.11
CA HIS A 226 13.26 -22.32 2.02
C HIS A 226 13.57 -23.20 3.25
N CYS A 227 14.81 -23.21 3.73
CA CYS A 227 15.14 -24.01 4.91
C CYS A 227 14.68 -23.33 6.22
N ASN A 228 14.39 -24.14 7.24
CA ASN A 228 14.13 -23.62 8.58
C ASN A 228 15.44 -23.13 9.22
N LEU A 229 15.57 -21.81 9.39
CA LEU A 229 16.77 -21.19 9.92
C LEU A 229 16.98 -21.44 11.42
N ALA A 230 15.92 -21.63 12.18
CA ALA A 230 15.97 -21.78 13.64
C ALA A 230 16.28 -23.21 14.09
N LYS A 231 16.17 -24.20 13.21
CA LYS A 231 16.40 -25.59 13.51
C LYS A 231 17.75 -26.05 12.98
N SER A 232 18.55 -26.67 13.83
CA SER A 232 19.72 -27.44 13.38
C SER A 232 19.29 -28.71 12.67
N VAL A 233 20.13 -29.22 11.78
CA VAL A 233 20.00 -30.55 11.19
C VAL A 233 20.65 -31.55 12.13
N ASP A 234 20.11 -32.76 12.21
CA ASP A 234 20.67 -33.81 13.05
C ASP A 234 22.14 -34.06 12.72
N GLY A 235 23.00 -34.04 13.76
CA GLY A 235 24.44 -34.19 13.63
C GLY A 235 25.17 -32.93 13.13
N GLU A 236 24.45 -31.81 12.91
CA GLU A 236 25.08 -30.53 12.48
C GLU A 236 25.94 -29.93 13.58
N THR A 237 27.23 -29.69 13.30
CA THR A 237 28.08 -28.97 14.21
C THR A 237 27.73 -27.46 14.22
N ALA A 238 28.11 -26.73 15.27
CA ALA A 238 27.90 -25.28 15.32
C ALA A 238 28.50 -24.55 14.10
N SER A 239 29.70 -24.96 13.66
CA SER A 239 30.36 -24.40 12.48
C SER A 239 29.58 -24.67 11.19
N ALA A 240 29.05 -25.90 11.02
CA ALA A 240 28.21 -26.24 9.87
C ALA A 240 26.91 -25.43 9.87
N TYR A 241 26.26 -25.29 11.03
CA TYR A 241 25.07 -24.47 11.19
C TYR A 241 25.31 -22.99 10.80
N PHE A 242 26.39 -22.39 11.29
CA PHE A 242 26.78 -21.03 10.91
C PHE A 242 27.05 -20.87 9.41
N ASN A 243 27.71 -21.83 8.80
CA ASN A 243 27.96 -21.80 7.35
C ASN A 243 26.64 -21.93 6.58
N ARG A 244 25.71 -22.79 7.01
CA ARG A 244 24.39 -22.91 6.41
C ARG A 244 23.59 -21.60 6.54
N LEU A 245 23.54 -20.99 7.74
CA LEU A 245 22.89 -19.69 7.91
C LEU A 245 23.47 -18.63 6.94
N ARG A 246 24.80 -18.61 6.80
CA ARG A 246 25.44 -17.70 5.86
C ARG A 246 25.03 -17.97 4.42
N GLN A 247 25.00 -19.23 3.99
CA GLN A 247 24.60 -19.61 2.63
C GLN A 247 23.14 -19.24 2.37
N GLU A 248 22.25 -19.56 3.30
CA GLU A 248 20.82 -19.29 3.20
C GLU A 248 20.47 -17.79 3.22
N LEU A 249 21.23 -16.98 3.93
CA LEU A 249 20.98 -15.55 4.12
C LEU A 249 21.85 -14.66 3.24
N THR A 250 22.92 -15.15 2.66
CA THR A 250 23.65 -14.39 1.66
C THR A 250 22.79 -14.33 0.41
N CYS A 251 22.25 -13.15 0.12
CA CYS A 251 21.54 -12.90 -1.12
C CYS A 251 22.35 -13.46 -2.27
N SER A 252 21.83 -14.48 -2.91
CA SER A 252 22.57 -15.26 -3.88
C SER A 252 23.09 -14.36 -5.02
N ARG A 253 24.07 -14.86 -5.78
CA ARG A 253 24.51 -14.23 -7.05
C ARG A 253 23.32 -13.82 -7.94
N SER A 254 22.20 -14.51 -7.81
CA SER A 254 20.98 -14.21 -8.54
C SER A 254 20.45 -12.81 -8.25
N TYR A 255 20.41 -12.35 -6.98
CA TYR A 255 19.99 -10.96 -6.69
C TYR A 255 20.98 -9.92 -7.23
N GLU A 256 22.29 -10.20 -7.20
CA GLU A 256 23.28 -9.32 -7.78
C GLU A 256 23.13 -9.25 -9.31
N GLN A 257 22.98 -10.41 -9.94
CA GLN A 257 22.81 -10.53 -11.40
C GLN A 257 21.57 -9.79 -11.91
N PHE A 258 20.49 -9.77 -11.10
CA PHE A 258 19.25 -9.10 -11.48
C PHE A 258 19.08 -7.70 -10.85
N GLY A 259 20.15 -7.16 -10.24
CA GLY A 259 20.16 -5.79 -9.69
C GLY A 259 19.29 -5.57 -8.48
N LEU A 260 18.91 -6.64 -7.77
CA LEU A 260 17.99 -6.59 -6.62
C LEU A 260 18.70 -6.48 -5.27
N LYS A 261 19.99 -6.78 -5.18
CA LYS A 261 20.73 -6.91 -3.91
C LYS A 261 20.61 -5.71 -2.98
N LYS A 262 20.69 -4.48 -3.53
CA LYS A 262 20.63 -3.25 -2.73
C LYS A 262 19.24 -2.94 -2.17
N GLU A 263 18.22 -3.62 -2.65
CA GLU A 263 16.82 -3.39 -2.29
C GLU A 263 16.30 -4.44 -1.29
N ILE A 264 17.06 -5.54 -1.11
CA ILE A 264 16.69 -6.57 -0.15
C ILE A 264 17.05 -6.08 1.25
N ARG A 265 16.01 -5.78 2.01
CA ARG A 265 16.10 -5.24 3.38
C ARG A 265 15.31 -6.07 4.39
N TYR A 266 14.44 -6.94 3.91
CA TYR A 266 13.50 -7.68 4.74
C TYR A 266 13.55 -9.17 4.43
N LEU A 267 13.34 -9.99 5.49
CA LEU A 267 13.26 -11.44 5.40
C LEU A 267 11.89 -11.93 5.88
N ALA A 268 11.24 -12.82 5.15
CA ALA A 268 10.23 -13.69 5.72
C ALA A 268 10.90 -15.00 6.17
N TYR A 269 10.70 -15.38 7.43
CA TYR A 269 11.25 -16.66 7.92
C TYR A 269 10.45 -17.82 7.33
N PRO A 270 11.08 -18.81 6.66
CA PRO A 270 10.42 -20.05 6.31
C PRO A 270 9.77 -20.68 7.55
N TYR A 271 8.51 -21.11 7.41
CA TYR A 271 7.68 -21.65 8.51
C TYR A 271 7.39 -20.64 9.64
N GLY A 272 7.91 -19.42 9.57
CA GLY A 272 7.82 -18.38 10.60
C GLY A 272 8.72 -18.60 11.82
N ASP A 273 9.60 -19.60 11.79
CA ASP A 273 10.47 -19.96 12.90
C ASP A 273 11.71 -19.08 12.94
N THR A 274 12.03 -18.53 14.10
CA THR A 274 13.23 -17.73 14.35
C THR A 274 13.75 -17.92 15.76
N GLY A 275 15.00 -17.49 16.01
CA GLY A 275 15.65 -17.52 17.30
C GLY A 275 16.68 -16.40 17.46
N PRO A 276 17.20 -16.19 18.68
CA PRO A 276 18.13 -15.08 18.95
C PRO A 276 19.36 -15.06 18.03
N LEU A 277 19.90 -16.24 17.70
CA LEU A 277 21.08 -16.36 16.83
C LEU A 277 20.75 -15.93 15.39
N VAL A 278 19.61 -16.36 14.85
CA VAL A 278 19.15 -15.97 13.50
C VAL A 278 18.95 -14.46 13.44
N ILE A 279 18.31 -13.86 14.44
CA ILE A 279 18.11 -12.42 14.54
C ILE A 279 19.44 -11.68 14.56
N ALA A 280 20.37 -12.08 15.44
CA ALA A 280 21.69 -11.45 15.50
C ALA A 280 22.46 -11.56 14.17
N PHE A 281 22.22 -12.61 13.39
CA PHE A 281 22.80 -12.77 12.06
C PHE A 281 22.19 -11.77 11.07
N LEU A 282 20.86 -11.61 11.06
CA LEU A 282 20.16 -10.65 10.21
C LEU A 282 20.57 -9.21 10.49
N GLU A 283 20.67 -8.83 11.77
CA GLU A 283 21.16 -7.51 12.21
C GLU A 283 22.57 -7.22 11.67
N LYS A 284 23.49 -8.20 11.81
CA LYS A 284 24.86 -8.07 11.30
C LYS A 284 24.94 -8.03 9.78
N MET A 285 24.00 -8.62 9.08
CA MET A 285 23.91 -8.59 7.62
C MET A 285 23.19 -7.35 7.08
N GLY A 286 22.66 -6.49 7.96
CA GLY A 286 22.02 -5.22 7.59
C GLY A 286 20.58 -5.37 7.12
N PHE A 287 19.87 -6.41 7.53
CA PHE A 287 18.42 -6.47 7.35
C PHE A 287 17.74 -5.48 8.30
N ASP A 288 16.68 -4.82 7.84
CA ASP A 288 15.94 -3.83 8.63
C ASP A 288 14.74 -4.42 9.38
N GLY A 289 14.36 -5.65 9.05
CA GLY A 289 13.28 -6.35 9.73
C GLY A 289 13.01 -7.74 9.16
N ALA A 290 12.25 -8.53 9.94
CA ALA A 290 11.90 -9.88 9.53
C ALA A 290 10.52 -10.30 10.04
N PHE A 291 9.89 -11.19 9.29
CA PHE A 291 8.48 -11.54 9.38
C PHE A 291 8.28 -13.00 9.78
N THR A 292 7.49 -13.22 10.84
CA THR A 292 7.04 -14.55 11.27
C THR A 292 5.71 -14.91 10.61
N VAL A 293 5.11 -16.05 10.97
CA VAL A 293 3.71 -16.39 10.70
C VAL A 293 2.89 -16.49 11.99
N LYS A 294 3.37 -15.85 13.05
CA LYS A 294 2.59 -15.70 14.28
C LYS A 294 1.43 -14.76 14.01
N ARG A 295 0.21 -15.27 14.14
CA ARG A 295 -1.01 -14.51 13.89
C ARG A 295 -1.13 -13.32 14.84
N GLY A 296 -1.43 -12.15 14.29
CA GLY A 296 -1.64 -10.92 15.05
C GLY A 296 -1.37 -9.68 14.23
N SER A 297 -1.77 -8.53 14.76
CA SER A 297 -1.45 -7.22 14.19
C SER A 297 -0.27 -6.60 14.92
N ASN A 298 0.38 -5.64 14.29
CA ASN A 298 1.66 -5.08 14.72
C ASN A 298 1.47 -3.64 15.22
N PRO A 299 1.67 -3.38 16.53
CA PRO A 299 1.79 -2.02 17.05
C PRO A 299 3.18 -1.43 16.70
N PHE A 300 3.33 -0.11 16.85
CA PHE A 300 4.61 0.56 16.61
C PHE A 300 5.79 0.07 17.47
N PHE A 301 5.52 -0.60 18.58
CA PHE A 301 6.53 -1.17 19.49
C PHE A 301 6.79 -2.66 19.27
N VAL A 302 6.34 -3.27 18.17
CA VAL A 302 6.67 -4.66 17.84
C VAL A 302 8.18 -4.77 17.54
N ASP A 303 8.78 -5.90 17.92
CA ASP A 303 10.16 -6.22 17.54
C ASP A 303 10.27 -6.29 15.99
N PRO A 304 11.09 -5.46 15.35
CA PRO A 304 11.22 -5.42 13.90
C PRO A 304 11.69 -6.73 13.27
N TYR A 305 12.32 -7.60 14.05
CA TYR A 305 12.74 -8.94 13.60
C TYR A 305 11.73 -10.05 13.96
N ARG A 306 10.58 -9.70 14.52
CA ARG A 306 9.49 -10.61 14.86
C ARG A 306 8.12 -10.08 14.48
N ILE A 307 8.02 -9.46 13.31
CA ILE A 307 6.77 -8.89 12.81
C ILE A 307 5.76 -10.02 12.58
N ASN A 308 4.57 -9.87 13.15
CA ASN A 308 3.49 -10.86 13.04
C ASN A 308 2.87 -10.82 11.65
N ARG A 309 2.49 -11.99 11.11
CA ARG A 309 1.71 -12.12 9.88
C ARG A 309 0.55 -13.09 10.07
N SER A 310 -0.55 -12.81 9.41
CA SER A 310 -1.69 -13.71 9.38
C SER A 310 -1.74 -14.44 8.04
N THR A 311 -1.40 -15.71 8.03
CA THR A 311 -1.56 -16.58 6.85
C THR A 311 -3.04 -16.66 6.48
N ILE A 312 -3.35 -16.36 5.22
CA ILE A 312 -4.69 -16.43 4.65
C ILE A 312 -4.83 -17.77 3.92
N TYR A 313 -5.73 -18.58 4.41
CA TYR A 313 -5.98 -19.92 3.87
C TYR A 313 -7.10 -19.90 2.82
N GLY A 314 -7.05 -20.84 1.89
CA GLY A 314 -8.02 -20.94 0.81
C GLY A 314 -9.43 -21.36 1.23
N ASP A 315 -9.62 -21.83 2.47
CA ASP A 315 -10.93 -22.12 3.06
C ASP A 315 -11.55 -20.92 3.81
N TYR A 316 -10.93 -19.73 3.73
CA TYR A 316 -11.42 -18.54 4.41
C TYR A 316 -12.55 -17.88 3.61
N ASP A 317 -13.74 -17.83 4.21
CA ASP A 317 -14.78 -16.88 3.83
C ASP A 317 -14.40 -15.44 4.26
N LEU A 318 -15.17 -14.47 3.82
CA LEU A 318 -14.92 -13.05 4.18
C LEU A 318 -15.02 -12.79 5.68
N LYS A 319 -15.83 -13.55 6.44
CA LYS A 319 -15.94 -13.42 7.89
C LYS A 319 -14.67 -13.90 8.61
N LYS A 320 -14.07 -15.02 8.14
CA LYS A 320 -12.78 -15.50 8.63
C LYS A 320 -11.65 -14.56 8.21
N PHE A 321 -11.73 -14.01 6.98
CA PHE A 321 -10.77 -13.02 6.48
C PHE A 321 -10.76 -11.76 7.36
N GLU A 322 -11.92 -11.19 7.66
CA GLU A 322 -12.08 -9.97 8.48
C GLU A 322 -11.45 -10.12 9.87
N LYS A 323 -11.48 -11.31 10.49
CA LYS A 323 -10.84 -11.56 11.79
C LYS A 323 -9.33 -11.35 11.81
N ASN A 324 -8.68 -11.24 10.65
CA ASN A 324 -7.24 -10.97 10.52
C ASN A 324 -6.92 -9.48 10.32
N LEU A 325 -7.93 -8.61 10.34
CA LEU A 325 -7.81 -7.19 9.98
C LEU A 325 -7.94 -6.27 11.19
N ALA A 326 -7.50 -6.70 12.38
CA ALA A 326 -7.53 -5.84 13.56
C ALA A 326 -6.53 -4.67 13.42
N THR A 327 -7.03 -3.44 13.36
CA THR A 327 -6.23 -2.22 13.17
C THR A 327 -6.13 -1.34 14.41
N PHE A 328 -6.72 -1.77 15.52
CA PHE A 328 -6.69 -1.05 16.79
C PHE A 328 -6.68 -2.03 17.98
N SER A 329 -6.00 -1.65 19.05
CA SER A 329 -5.97 -2.40 20.30
C SER A 329 -6.24 -1.46 21.47
N SER A 330 -7.19 -1.85 22.32
CA SER A 330 -7.47 -1.20 23.61
C SER A 330 -6.72 -1.85 24.79
N LYS A 331 -5.86 -2.85 24.51
CA LYS A 331 -5.06 -3.52 25.56
C LYS A 331 -4.02 -2.54 26.11
N ALA A 332 -3.75 -2.63 27.41
CA ALA A 332 -2.66 -1.86 28.01
C ALA A 332 -1.33 -2.19 27.31
N MET A 333 -0.52 -1.16 27.07
CA MET A 333 0.85 -1.32 26.63
C MET A 333 1.67 -1.86 27.80
N ARG A 334 1.96 -3.16 27.79
CA ARG A 334 2.77 -3.85 28.81
C ARG A 334 3.94 -4.55 28.18
#